data_a5a11c6469bd80eb4d755f63ddb7ed80
#
_entry.id   a5a11c6469bd80eb4d755f63ddb7ed80
#
_cell.length_a   1.000
_cell.length_b   1.000
_cell.length_c   1.000
_cell.angle_alpha   90.00
_cell.angle_beta   90.00
_cell.angle_gamma   90.00
#
_symmetry.space_group_name_H-M   'P 1'
#
loop_
_entity.id
_entity.type
_entity.pdbx_description
1 polymer ?
#
loop_
_entity_poly.entity_id
_entity_poly.type
_entity_poly.pdbx_seq_one_letter_code
_entity_poly.pdbx_strand_id
1 'polypeptide(L)'
;MKKLAVFTSWHKTGYKKYGKHFIEGYVNYWPKSVPLTIYAEDHTPEVPNDIKILDQRSTLPDLKSWQEKHKDNPHAHGHNKDMSKKSFLWDASRFANKVFALWHFAKICDSDVFIWCDGDVRTHTKISEDFLQSIAPNDNQLATYLGRKTWPECG
;
A
#
# COMPACT_ATOMS: atom_id res chain seq x y z
N MET A 1 6.40 -23.28 5.33
CA MET A 1 6.01 -22.15 4.43
C MET A 1 5.75 -20.93 5.28
N LYS A 2 6.17 -19.75 4.84
CA LYS A 2 5.92 -18.50 5.54
C LYS A 2 4.44 -18.11 5.39
N LYS A 3 3.85 -17.60 6.46
CA LYS A 3 2.50 -17.02 6.44
C LYS A 3 2.58 -15.65 5.78
N LEU A 4 1.81 -15.44 4.71
CA LEU A 4 1.85 -14.24 3.90
C LEU A 4 0.57 -13.40 4.08
N ALA A 5 0.68 -12.09 3.95
CA ALA A 5 -0.46 -11.19 3.87
C ALA A 5 -0.19 -10.07 2.86
N VAL A 6 -1.24 -9.49 2.30
CA VAL A 6 -1.17 -8.36 1.37
C VAL A 6 -1.86 -7.15 1.97
N PHE A 7 -1.33 -5.97 1.71
CA PHE A 7 -2.04 -4.73 2.03
C PHE A 7 -1.80 -3.65 0.97
N THR A 8 -2.74 -2.72 0.91
CA THR A 8 -2.73 -1.58 -0.02
C THR A 8 -3.45 -0.39 0.58
N SER A 9 -3.35 0.77 -0.04
CA SER A 9 -4.17 1.93 0.29
C SER A 9 -4.61 2.70 -0.94
N TRP A 10 -5.72 3.41 -0.83
CA TRP A 10 -6.18 4.40 -1.80
C TRP A 10 -7.21 5.35 -1.22
N HIS A 11 -7.28 6.53 -1.82
CA HIS A 11 -8.34 7.50 -1.60
C HIS A 11 -9.55 7.24 -2.55
N LYS A 12 -10.68 7.87 -2.29
CA LYS A 12 -11.95 7.67 -3.02
C LYS A 12 -11.80 7.75 -4.55
N THR A 13 -11.07 8.74 -5.05
CA THR A 13 -10.84 8.90 -6.49
C THR A 13 -9.99 7.75 -7.05
N GLY A 14 -8.96 7.32 -6.31
CA GLY A 14 -8.13 6.16 -6.66
C GLY A 14 -8.94 4.87 -6.68
N TYR A 15 -9.78 4.64 -5.67
CA TYR A 15 -10.71 3.49 -5.66
C TYR A 15 -11.57 3.43 -6.91
N LYS A 16 -12.20 4.58 -7.29
CA LYS A 16 -13.05 4.64 -8.49
C LYS A 16 -12.27 4.39 -9.78
N LYS A 17 -11.03 4.86 -9.85
CA LYS A 17 -10.21 4.82 -11.07
C LYS A 17 -9.52 3.46 -11.28
N TYR A 18 -9.02 2.84 -10.20
CA TYR A 18 -8.21 1.62 -10.29
C TYR A 18 -8.47 0.61 -9.16
N GLY A 19 -8.90 1.04 -7.98
CA GLY A 19 -9.03 0.14 -6.82
C GLY A 19 -10.05 -0.98 -7.02
N LYS A 20 -11.14 -0.75 -7.79
CA LYS A 20 -12.08 -1.79 -8.17
C LYS A 20 -11.40 -2.91 -8.97
N HIS A 21 -10.56 -2.54 -9.93
CA HIS A 21 -9.81 -3.51 -10.74
C HIS A 21 -8.74 -4.25 -9.92
N PHE A 22 -8.14 -3.58 -8.94
CA PHE A 22 -7.25 -4.23 -7.99
C PHE A 22 -7.98 -5.34 -7.21
N ILE A 23 -9.15 -5.01 -6.63
CA ILE A 23 -9.97 -5.97 -5.87
C ILE A 23 -10.41 -7.14 -6.76
N GLU A 24 -10.88 -6.86 -7.97
CA GLU A 24 -11.26 -7.88 -8.96
C GLU A 24 -10.09 -8.81 -9.28
N GLY A 25 -8.90 -8.24 -9.55
CA GLY A 25 -7.68 -9.00 -9.79
C GLY A 25 -7.27 -9.85 -8.59
N TYR A 26 -7.36 -9.30 -7.38
CA TYR A 26 -7.07 -10.05 -6.15
C TYR A 26 -8.04 -11.22 -5.98
N VAL A 27 -9.34 -10.99 -6.06
CA VAL A 27 -10.37 -12.03 -5.87
C VAL A 27 -10.23 -13.18 -6.86
N ASN A 28 -9.90 -12.86 -8.12
CA ASN A 28 -9.85 -13.86 -9.19
C ASN A 28 -8.51 -14.61 -9.29
N TYR A 29 -7.41 -13.99 -8.86
CA TYR A 29 -6.08 -14.50 -9.20
C TYR A 29 -5.16 -14.78 -8.02
N TRP A 30 -5.45 -14.24 -6.83
CA TRP A 30 -4.61 -14.47 -5.66
C TRP A 30 -5.04 -15.71 -4.86
N PRO A 31 -4.11 -16.40 -4.17
CA PRO A 31 -4.44 -17.50 -3.28
C PRO A 31 -5.33 -17.02 -2.12
N LYS A 32 -6.36 -17.78 -1.81
CA LYS A 32 -7.28 -17.46 -0.70
C LYS A 32 -6.62 -17.51 0.68
N SER A 33 -5.50 -18.20 0.80
CA SER A 33 -4.67 -18.28 2.02
C SER A 33 -3.90 -16.99 2.33
N VAL A 34 -3.81 -16.04 1.39
CA VAL A 34 -3.09 -14.77 1.53
C VAL A 34 -4.09 -13.64 1.74
N PRO A 35 -4.41 -13.24 2.98
CA PRO A 35 -5.43 -12.24 3.26
C PRO A 35 -5.04 -10.85 2.77
N LEU A 36 -6.04 -10.06 2.32
CA LEU A 36 -5.90 -8.67 1.92
C LEU A 36 -6.44 -7.74 3.00
N THR A 37 -5.64 -6.72 3.33
CA THR A 37 -6.08 -5.57 4.13
C THR A 37 -6.00 -4.29 3.32
N ILE A 38 -7.05 -3.49 3.33
CA ILE A 38 -7.13 -2.22 2.61
C ILE A 38 -7.18 -1.07 3.62
N TYR A 39 -6.27 -0.13 3.48
CA TYR A 39 -6.31 1.15 4.20
C TYR A 39 -7.10 2.17 3.37
N ALA A 40 -8.32 2.43 3.77
CA ALA A 40 -9.20 3.39 3.12
C ALA A 40 -8.89 4.81 3.63
N GLU A 41 -8.42 5.70 2.75
CA GLU A 41 -7.91 7.01 3.16
C GLU A 41 -9.03 8.00 3.51
N ASP A 42 -10.11 8.04 2.73
CA ASP A 42 -11.19 9.04 2.88
C ASP A 42 -12.60 8.51 2.55
N HIS A 43 -12.74 7.20 2.39
CA HIS A 43 -14.02 6.56 2.06
C HIS A 43 -14.01 5.10 2.52
N THR A 44 -15.16 4.47 2.54
CA THR A 44 -15.30 3.02 2.75
C THR A 44 -15.59 2.36 1.40
N PRO A 45 -14.65 1.56 0.84
CA PRO A 45 -14.90 0.84 -0.40
C PRO A 45 -15.88 -0.32 -0.21
N GLU A 46 -16.62 -0.65 -1.26
CA GLU A 46 -17.39 -1.89 -1.31
C GLU A 46 -16.46 -3.04 -1.71
N VAL A 47 -16.33 -4.03 -0.85
CA VAL A 47 -15.45 -5.19 -1.05
C VAL A 47 -16.13 -6.47 -0.57
N PRO A 48 -15.70 -7.66 -1.01
CA PRO A 48 -16.08 -8.94 -0.41
C PRO A 48 -15.82 -8.99 1.10
N ASN A 49 -16.64 -9.73 1.83
CA ASN A 49 -16.61 -9.79 3.31
C ASN A 49 -15.31 -10.37 3.90
N ASP A 50 -14.55 -11.11 3.12
CA ASP A 50 -13.27 -11.71 3.48
C ASP A 50 -12.08 -10.73 3.35
N ILE A 51 -12.31 -9.53 2.83
CA ILE A 51 -11.31 -8.47 2.72
C ILE A 51 -11.45 -7.51 3.91
N LYS A 52 -10.37 -7.33 4.65
CA LYS A 52 -10.34 -6.40 5.79
C LYS A 52 -10.18 -4.96 5.34
N ILE A 53 -11.06 -4.07 5.82
CA ILE A 53 -10.94 -2.63 5.61
C ILE A 53 -10.57 -1.95 6.92
N LEU A 54 -9.60 -1.04 6.88
CA LEU A 54 -9.22 -0.15 7.96
C LEU A 54 -9.41 1.30 7.49
N ASP A 55 -10.22 2.08 8.19
CA ASP A 55 -10.32 3.52 7.95
C ASP A 55 -9.05 4.20 8.47
N GLN A 56 -8.25 4.77 7.57
CA GLN A 56 -6.99 5.41 7.93
C GLN A 56 -7.15 6.54 8.95
N ARG A 57 -8.22 7.32 8.84
CA ARG A 57 -8.45 8.49 9.70
C ARG A 57 -8.62 8.13 11.18
N SER A 58 -9.24 6.98 11.45
CA SER A 58 -9.41 6.47 12.81
C SER A 58 -8.28 5.55 13.26
N THR A 59 -7.66 4.83 12.31
CA THR A 59 -6.65 3.81 12.58
C THR A 59 -5.25 4.40 12.73
N LEU A 60 -4.94 5.53 12.07
CA LEU A 60 -3.60 6.13 12.00
C LEU A 60 -3.58 7.55 12.61
N PRO A 61 -3.68 7.70 13.94
CA PRO A 61 -3.68 9.02 14.58
C PRO A 61 -2.37 9.79 14.35
N ASP A 62 -1.24 9.09 14.25
CA ASP A 62 0.06 9.69 13.99
C ASP A 62 0.14 10.30 12.58
N LEU A 63 -0.47 9.65 11.58
CA LEU A 63 -0.60 10.21 10.23
C LEU A 63 -1.36 11.54 10.26
N LYS A 64 -2.48 11.58 10.97
CA LYS A 64 -3.29 12.79 11.11
C LYS A 64 -2.51 13.92 11.78
N SER A 65 -1.80 13.61 12.85
CA SER A 65 -0.94 14.56 13.57
C SER A 65 0.19 15.08 12.67
N TRP A 66 0.81 14.21 11.90
CA TRP A 66 1.85 14.57 10.95
C TRP A 66 1.31 15.46 9.82
N GLN A 67 0.18 15.11 9.23
CA GLN A 67 -0.47 15.91 8.18
C GLN A 67 -0.88 17.29 8.68
N GLU A 68 -1.45 17.38 9.88
CA GLU A 68 -1.82 18.66 10.49
C GLU A 68 -0.58 19.55 10.76
N LYS A 69 0.50 18.95 11.28
CA LYS A 69 1.77 19.65 11.50
C LYS A 69 2.36 20.25 10.22
N HIS A 70 2.14 19.62 9.08
CA HIS A 70 2.76 19.99 7.81
C HIS A 70 1.77 20.57 6.79
N LYS A 71 0.52 20.83 7.17
CA LYS A 71 -0.54 21.30 6.27
C LYS A 71 -0.19 22.59 5.51
N ASP A 72 0.50 23.51 6.17
CA ASP A 72 0.88 24.80 5.61
C ASP A 72 2.31 24.82 5.03
N ASN A 73 2.98 23.66 4.99
CA ASN A 73 4.32 23.55 4.43
C ASN A 73 4.26 23.17 2.93
N PRO A 74 4.53 24.10 2.02
CA PRO A 74 4.43 23.83 0.59
C PRO A 74 5.37 22.74 0.10
N HIS A 75 6.54 22.58 0.75
CA HIS A 75 7.47 21.51 0.40
C HIS A 75 6.91 20.12 0.74
N ALA A 76 6.12 20.00 1.82
CA ALA A 76 5.42 18.77 2.13
C ALA A 76 4.33 18.42 1.11
N HIS A 77 3.88 19.40 0.33
CA HIS A 77 2.87 19.26 -0.71
C HIS A 77 3.45 19.28 -2.14
N GLY A 78 4.72 18.92 -2.27
CA GLY A 78 5.37 18.68 -3.54
C GLY A 78 5.97 19.90 -4.25
N HIS A 79 6.13 21.03 -3.58
CA HIS A 79 6.86 22.17 -4.13
C HIS A 79 8.39 21.99 -3.95
N ASN A 80 9.15 22.38 -4.97
CA ASN A 80 10.59 22.46 -4.89
C ASN A 80 11.07 23.64 -4.01
N LYS A 81 12.39 23.73 -3.78
CA LYS A 81 12.96 24.69 -2.83
C LYS A 81 12.63 26.17 -3.13
N ASP A 82 12.58 26.55 -4.40
CA ASP A 82 12.31 27.93 -4.84
C ASP A 82 10.84 28.17 -5.21
N MET A 83 9.96 27.21 -4.95
CA MET A 83 8.50 27.26 -5.23
C MET A 83 8.12 27.37 -6.71
N SER A 84 9.08 27.28 -7.62
CA SER A 84 8.86 27.42 -9.07
C SER A 84 8.18 26.22 -9.71
N LYS A 85 8.27 25.04 -9.07
CA LYS A 85 7.70 23.78 -9.58
C LYS A 85 6.98 23.01 -8.50
N LYS A 86 5.94 22.27 -8.92
CA LYS A 86 5.23 21.30 -8.08
C LYS A 86 5.22 19.94 -8.79
N SER A 87 5.51 18.87 -8.05
CA SER A 87 5.43 17.51 -8.56
C SER A 87 4.79 16.60 -7.52
N PHE A 88 3.92 15.70 -7.96
CA PHE A 88 3.37 14.67 -7.09
C PHE A 88 4.45 13.73 -6.53
N LEU A 89 5.57 13.56 -7.24
CA LEU A 89 6.70 12.74 -6.79
C LEU A 89 7.40 13.32 -5.55
N TRP A 90 7.20 14.58 -5.25
CA TRP A 90 7.75 15.26 -4.07
C TRP A 90 6.71 15.49 -2.98
N ASP A 91 5.47 15.03 -3.18
CA ASP A 91 4.36 15.22 -2.25
C ASP A 91 4.47 14.24 -1.07
N ALA A 92 5.21 14.66 -0.05
CA ALA A 92 5.39 13.88 1.17
C ALA A 92 4.07 13.65 1.90
N SER A 93 3.13 14.59 1.85
CA SER A 93 1.81 14.45 2.48
C SER A 93 1.00 13.33 1.84
N ARG A 94 1.13 13.15 0.54
CA ARG A 94 0.53 12.02 -0.19
C ARG A 94 1.20 10.69 0.17
N PHE A 95 2.53 10.65 0.12
CA PHE A 95 3.28 9.41 0.39
C PHE A 95 3.24 9.01 1.86
N ALA A 96 2.97 9.93 2.78
CA ALA A 96 2.77 9.62 4.20
C ALA A 96 1.67 8.58 4.42
N ASN A 97 0.59 8.59 3.62
CA ASN A 97 -0.48 7.58 3.71
C ASN A 97 0.08 6.15 3.60
N LYS A 98 0.96 5.91 2.63
CA LYS A 98 1.63 4.61 2.45
C LYS A 98 2.57 4.29 3.61
N VAL A 99 3.42 5.23 4.01
CA VAL A 99 4.45 5.02 5.04
C VAL A 99 3.81 4.69 6.39
N PHE A 100 2.80 5.44 6.81
CA PHE A 100 2.11 5.18 8.08
C PHE A 100 1.26 3.91 8.04
N ALA A 101 0.64 3.59 6.90
CA ALA A 101 -0.07 2.32 6.71
C ALA A 101 0.89 1.13 6.84
N LEU A 102 2.06 1.19 6.18
CA LEU A 102 3.11 0.17 6.27
C LEU A 102 3.58 -0.03 7.71
N TRP A 103 3.90 1.06 8.40
CA TRP A 103 4.34 1.02 9.80
C TRP A 103 3.28 0.41 10.73
N HIS A 104 2.02 0.79 10.55
CA HIS A 104 0.93 0.24 11.33
C HIS A 104 0.69 -1.23 10.99
N PHE A 105 0.69 -1.59 9.69
CA PHE A 105 0.48 -2.98 9.27
C PHE A 105 1.55 -3.91 9.81
N ALA A 106 2.81 -3.48 9.80
CA ALA A 106 3.91 -4.23 10.37
C ALA A 106 3.74 -4.55 11.86
N LYS A 107 3.00 -3.70 12.61
CA LYS A 107 2.73 -3.92 14.04
C LYS A 107 1.55 -4.85 14.30
N ILE A 108 0.56 -4.89 13.41
CA ILE A 108 -0.69 -5.63 13.64
C ILE A 108 -0.79 -6.93 12.82
N CYS A 109 0.10 -7.10 11.83
CA CYS A 109 0.09 -8.25 10.96
C CYS A 109 0.60 -9.48 11.69
N ASP A 110 -0.22 -10.54 11.72
CA ASP A 110 0.13 -11.85 12.26
C ASP A 110 0.67 -12.78 11.16
N SER A 111 1.47 -12.25 10.23
CA SER A 111 2.10 -12.99 9.15
C SER A 111 3.62 -12.82 9.20
N ASP A 112 4.35 -13.84 8.75
CA ASP A 112 5.81 -13.81 8.71
C ASP A 112 6.33 -12.79 7.69
N VAL A 113 5.57 -12.61 6.60
CA VAL A 113 5.89 -11.67 5.51
C VAL A 113 4.62 -10.96 5.07
N PHE A 114 4.71 -9.68 4.87
CA PHE A 114 3.65 -8.90 4.26
C PHE A 114 4.10 -8.24 2.95
N ILE A 115 3.16 -8.13 2.03
CA ILE A 115 3.37 -7.65 0.67
C ILE A 115 2.63 -6.32 0.51
N TRP A 116 3.36 -5.25 0.22
CA TRP A 116 2.76 -4.02 -0.26
C TRP A 116 2.44 -4.14 -1.76
N CYS A 117 1.23 -3.79 -2.13
CA CYS A 117 0.86 -3.58 -3.53
C CYS A 117 0.34 -2.16 -3.71
N ASP A 118 0.89 -1.42 -4.66
CA ASP A 118 0.30 -0.14 -5.04
C ASP A 118 -1.13 -0.35 -5.56
N GLY A 119 -2.04 0.57 -5.21
CA GLY A 119 -3.46 0.38 -5.45
C GLY A 119 -3.87 0.34 -6.93
N ASP A 120 -2.98 0.72 -7.85
CA ASP A 120 -3.17 0.65 -9.30
C ASP A 120 -2.57 -0.60 -9.97
N VAL A 121 -2.00 -1.52 -9.18
CA VAL A 121 -1.54 -2.83 -9.65
C VAL A 121 -2.73 -3.64 -10.18
N ARG A 122 -2.54 -4.29 -11.31
CA ARG A 122 -3.53 -5.20 -11.92
C ARG A 122 -2.94 -6.60 -12.05
N THR A 123 -3.62 -7.56 -11.45
CA THR A 123 -3.25 -8.98 -11.61
C THR A 123 -4.04 -9.56 -12.79
N HIS A 124 -3.34 -10.18 -13.73
CA HIS A 124 -3.92 -10.73 -14.96
C HIS A 124 -3.88 -12.25 -15.02
N THR A 125 -3.10 -12.89 -14.15
CA THR A 125 -2.85 -14.34 -14.16
C THR A 125 -2.87 -14.87 -12.74
N LYS A 126 -3.19 -16.15 -12.58
CA LYS A 126 -3.14 -16.80 -11.26
C LYS A 126 -1.75 -16.70 -10.65
N ILE A 127 -1.71 -16.22 -9.42
CA ILE A 127 -0.54 -16.21 -8.57
C ILE A 127 -0.60 -17.45 -7.69
N SER A 128 0.46 -18.28 -7.74
CA SER A 128 0.55 -19.44 -6.86
C SER A 128 1.21 -19.08 -5.52
N GLU A 129 0.92 -19.86 -4.48
CA GLU A 129 1.62 -19.71 -3.21
C GLU A 129 3.12 -19.99 -3.37
N ASP A 130 3.51 -20.98 -4.17
CA ASP A 130 4.92 -21.30 -4.44
C ASP A 130 5.66 -20.12 -5.06
N PHE A 131 5.02 -19.38 -5.98
CA PHE A 131 5.60 -18.17 -6.53
C PHE A 131 5.80 -17.11 -5.43
N LEU A 132 4.80 -16.87 -4.60
CA LEU A 132 4.92 -15.89 -3.50
C LEU A 132 5.98 -16.30 -2.48
N GLN A 133 6.06 -17.58 -2.15
CA GLN A 133 7.13 -18.11 -1.28
C GLN A 133 8.52 -17.93 -1.89
N SER A 134 8.64 -18.11 -3.22
CA SER A 134 9.92 -17.99 -3.92
C SER A 134 10.47 -16.56 -3.95
N ILE A 135 9.60 -15.54 -3.90
CA ILE A 135 9.99 -14.13 -3.88
C ILE A 135 10.01 -13.52 -2.47
N ALA A 136 9.54 -14.26 -1.46
CA ALA A 136 9.57 -13.80 -0.08
C ALA A 136 11.02 -13.66 0.41
N PRO A 137 11.34 -12.65 1.25
CA PRO A 137 12.67 -12.50 1.82
C PRO A 137 13.04 -13.74 2.63
N ASN A 138 14.29 -14.16 2.56
CA ASN A 138 14.81 -15.20 3.45
C ASN A 138 15.10 -14.62 4.86
N ASP A 139 15.50 -15.47 5.80
CA ASP A 139 15.65 -15.08 7.21
C ASP A 139 16.79 -14.08 7.46
N ASN A 140 17.69 -13.88 6.48
CA ASN A 140 18.77 -12.91 6.53
C ASN A 140 18.46 -11.64 5.75
N GLN A 141 17.24 -11.50 5.21
CA GLN A 141 16.81 -10.36 4.42
C GLN A 141 15.63 -9.65 5.09
N LEU A 142 15.72 -8.33 5.19
CA LEU A 142 14.62 -7.51 5.69
C LEU A 142 13.46 -7.43 4.69
N ALA A 143 13.78 -7.32 3.41
CA ALA A 143 12.79 -7.17 2.35
C ALA A 143 13.30 -7.71 1.01
N THR A 144 12.36 -8.06 0.15
CA THR A 144 12.59 -8.30 -1.28
C THR A 144 11.78 -7.29 -2.07
N TYR A 145 12.34 -6.75 -3.12
CA TYR A 145 11.63 -5.87 -4.04
C TYR A 145 11.75 -6.38 -5.47
N LEU A 146 10.72 -6.12 -6.27
CA LEU A 146 10.74 -6.45 -7.70
C LEU A 146 11.53 -5.38 -8.44
N GLY A 147 12.78 -5.70 -8.76
CA GLY A 147 13.69 -4.78 -9.43
C GLY A 147 13.39 -4.64 -10.92
N ARG A 148 13.54 -3.42 -11.44
CA ARG A 148 13.67 -3.15 -12.87
C ARG A 148 15.14 -3.03 -13.26
N LYS A 149 15.43 -3.13 -14.56
CA LYS A 149 16.82 -3.01 -15.06
C LYS A 149 17.50 -1.68 -14.70
N THR A 150 16.72 -0.61 -14.56
CA THR A 150 17.22 0.76 -14.38
C THR A 150 17.15 1.27 -12.94
N TRP A 151 16.15 0.86 -12.17
CA TRP A 151 16.00 1.22 -10.74
C TRP A 151 15.11 0.22 -10.00
N PRO A 152 15.33 0.12 -8.68
CA PRO A 152 14.48 -0.72 -7.84
C PRO A 152 13.06 -0.15 -7.76
N GLU A 153 12.10 -1.04 -7.77
CA GLU A 153 10.71 -0.73 -7.43
C GLU A 153 10.51 -0.89 -5.93
N CYS A 154 10.11 0.17 -5.28
CA CYS A 154 9.76 0.13 -3.85
C CYS A 154 8.25 0.30 -3.60
N GLY A 155 7.45 0.01 -4.61
CA GLY A 155 6.00 0.01 -4.56
C GLY A 155 5.36 1.38 -4.59
#